data_b65a85519f7bf0077a1aac002c12ea4f
#
_entry.id   b65a85519f7bf0077a1aac002c12ea4f
#
_cell.length_a   1.000
_cell.length_b   1.000
_cell.length_c   1.000
_cell.angle_alpha   90.00
_cell.angle_beta   90.00
_cell.angle_gamma   90.00
#
_symmetry.space_group_name_H-M   'P 1'
#
loop_
_entity.id
_entity.type
_entity.pdbx_description
1 polymer ?
#
loop_
_entity_poly.entity_id
_entity_poly.type
_entity_poly.pdbx_seq_one_letter_code
_entity_poly.pdbx_strand_id
1 'polypeptide(L)'
;MPEPIKIEEVKERVILVGVSEQDGDDAEDSVAELAELVKTAGAVTVGTLIQKRELIHPGTYVGTGKVQEIADMIAELGATGIVCDDELSPAQLKNLEQMLDTKVMDRTLIILDIFAARATTSEGKIQVELAQLKYRAARLVGLRSSLSRLGGGIGTRGPGEKKLEMDRRLIHE
;
A
#
# COMPACT_ATOMS: atom_id res chain seq x y z
N MET A 1 18.73 -37.02 -10.87
CA MET A 1 17.42 -36.40 -10.76
C MET A 1 17.63 -34.95 -10.37
N PRO A 2 17.23 -34.01 -11.20
CA PRO A 2 17.37 -32.63 -10.79
C PRO A 2 16.49 -32.39 -9.56
N GLU A 3 17.06 -31.74 -8.55
CA GLU A 3 16.29 -31.34 -7.38
C GLU A 3 15.17 -30.40 -7.83
N PRO A 4 13.95 -30.56 -7.26
CA PRO A 4 12.90 -29.60 -7.56
C PRO A 4 13.39 -28.20 -7.21
N ILE A 5 13.23 -27.28 -8.15
CA ILE A 5 13.54 -25.87 -7.92
C ILE A 5 12.71 -25.43 -6.72
N LYS A 6 13.39 -25.19 -5.60
CA LYS A 6 12.72 -24.52 -4.48
C LYS A 6 12.39 -23.12 -4.95
N ILE A 7 11.12 -22.89 -5.22
CA ILE A 7 10.62 -21.53 -5.34
C ILE A 7 10.71 -20.95 -3.93
N GLU A 8 11.83 -20.32 -3.63
CA GLU A 8 11.90 -19.52 -2.43
C GLU A 8 10.89 -18.38 -2.60
N GLU A 9 9.91 -18.33 -1.71
CA GLU A 9 9.04 -17.17 -1.64
C GLU A 9 9.93 -15.94 -1.44
N VAL A 10 9.98 -15.09 -2.45
CA VAL A 10 10.68 -13.81 -2.33
C VAL A 10 9.86 -12.95 -1.37
N LYS A 11 10.34 -12.83 -0.14
CA LYS A 11 9.71 -11.96 0.84
C LYS A 11 9.74 -10.52 0.37
N GLU A 12 8.63 -9.82 0.52
CA GLU A 12 8.59 -8.40 0.26
C GLU A 12 9.51 -7.67 1.24
N ARG A 13 10.25 -6.71 0.71
CA ARG A 13 11.20 -5.86 1.45
C ARG A 13 10.61 -4.46 1.49
N VAL A 14 10.18 -4.02 2.64
CA VAL A 14 9.41 -2.79 2.76
C VAL A 14 10.10 -1.73 3.59
N ILE A 15 9.83 -0.48 3.24
CA ILE A 15 10.20 0.69 4.03
C ILE A 15 8.95 1.15 4.77
N LEU A 16 9.07 1.36 6.07
CA LEU A 16 7.97 1.87 6.89
C LEU A 16 8.01 3.39 6.90
N VAL A 17 6.86 4.01 6.71
CA VAL A 17 6.72 5.46 6.65
C VAL A 17 5.70 5.92 7.67
N GLY A 18 6.09 6.82 8.55
CA GLY A 18 5.21 7.37 9.58
C GLY A 18 5.26 8.89 9.61
N VAL A 19 4.28 9.49 10.25
CA VAL A 19 4.21 10.94 10.45
C VAL A 19 3.98 11.24 11.93
N SER A 20 4.82 12.11 12.48
CA SER A 20 4.65 12.68 13.80
C SER A 20 4.30 14.16 13.63
N GLU A 21 3.06 14.52 13.93
CA GLU A 21 2.58 15.90 13.76
C GLU A 21 3.02 16.81 14.88
N GLN A 22 3.20 16.26 16.09
CA GLN A 22 3.54 17.05 17.28
C GLN A 22 4.61 16.35 18.12
N ASP A 23 5.35 17.11 18.91
CA ASP A 23 6.23 16.55 19.93
C ASP A 23 5.41 15.76 20.94
N GLY A 24 5.87 14.57 21.29
CA GLY A 24 5.18 13.69 22.22
C GLY A 24 4.22 12.70 21.55
N ASP A 25 4.06 12.77 20.24
CA ASP A 25 3.36 11.71 19.50
C ASP A 25 4.16 10.42 19.61
N ASP A 26 3.45 9.30 19.76
CA ASP A 26 4.06 7.98 19.81
C ASP A 26 4.37 7.41 18.41
N ALA A 27 4.78 8.26 17.45
CA ALA A 27 5.01 7.84 16.07
C ALA A 27 6.10 6.77 15.97
N GLU A 28 7.17 6.91 16.75
CA GLU A 28 8.25 5.90 16.76
C GLU A 28 7.74 4.56 17.29
N ASP A 29 6.97 4.58 18.37
CA ASP A 29 6.36 3.37 18.95
C ASP A 29 5.33 2.77 17.98
N SER A 30 4.54 3.61 17.33
CA SER A 30 3.54 3.18 16.35
C SER A 30 4.21 2.49 15.14
N VAL A 31 5.30 3.06 14.64
CA VAL A 31 6.05 2.47 13.52
C VAL A 31 6.75 1.18 13.98
N ALA A 32 7.24 1.10 15.20
CA ALA A 32 7.80 -0.13 15.76
C ALA A 32 6.73 -1.24 15.84
N GLU A 33 5.51 -0.90 16.24
CA GLU A 33 4.38 -1.82 16.20
C GLU A 33 4.05 -2.26 14.78
N LEU A 34 4.07 -1.32 13.82
CA LEU A 34 3.88 -1.63 12.41
C LEU A 34 4.93 -2.61 11.90
N ALA A 35 6.18 -2.47 12.33
CA ALA A 35 7.24 -3.42 11.97
C ALA A 35 6.91 -4.84 12.41
N GLU A 36 6.34 -5.01 13.60
CA GLU A 36 5.89 -6.32 14.09
C GLU A 36 4.71 -6.85 13.25
N LEU A 37 3.78 -5.99 12.89
CA LEU A 37 2.65 -6.37 12.03
C LEU A 37 3.14 -6.82 10.65
N VAL A 38 4.07 -6.09 10.07
CA VAL A 38 4.69 -6.42 8.77
C VAL A 38 5.39 -7.77 8.83
N LYS A 39 6.14 -8.02 9.89
CA LYS A 39 6.80 -9.31 10.12
C LYS A 39 5.78 -10.44 10.21
N THR A 40 4.69 -10.23 10.95
CA THR A 40 3.60 -11.21 11.07
C THR A 40 2.96 -11.49 9.71
N ALA A 41 2.84 -10.49 8.85
CA ALA A 41 2.31 -10.65 7.50
C ALA A 41 3.28 -11.32 6.53
N GLY A 42 4.52 -11.56 6.94
CA GLY A 42 5.52 -12.27 6.14
C GLY A 42 6.46 -11.39 5.32
N ALA A 43 6.50 -10.10 5.59
CA ALA A 43 7.42 -9.18 4.92
C ALA A 43 8.59 -8.79 5.82
N VAL A 44 9.62 -8.21 5.24
CA VAL A 44 10.84 -7.78 5.94
C VAL A 44 10.93 -6.25 5.88
N THR A 45 11.14 -5.62 7.03
CA THR A 45 11.39 -4.17 7.08
C THR A 45 12.87 -3.91 6.79
N VAL A 46 13.16 -3.13 5.75
CA VAL A 46 14.53 -2.79 5.37
C VAL A 46 14.90 -1.35 5.68
N GLY A 47 13.94 -0.52 6.01
CA GLY A 47 14.19 0.86 6.39
C GLY A 47 12.95 1.50 7.00
N THR A 48 13.15 2.65 7.61
CA THR A 48 12.08 3.42 8.26
C THR A 48 12.33 4.91 8.05
N LEU A 49 11.26 5.63 7.74
CA LEU A 49 11.30 7.08 7.62
C LEU A 49 10.12 7.66 8.38
N ILE A 50 10.40 8.59 9.28
CA ILE A 50 9.35 9.30 10.04
C ILE A 50 9.49 10.80 9.75
N GLN A 51 8.43 11.40 9.20
CA GLN A 51 8.34 12.85 9.05
C GLN A 51 7.97 13.44 10.40
N LYS A 52 8.78 14.34 10.91
CA LYS A 52 8.58 14.92 12.24
C LYS A 52 8.12 16.36 12.15
N ARG A 53 7.17 16.72 13.02
CA ARG A 53 6.68 18.10 13.22
C ARG A 53 6.04 18.72 11.99
N GLU A 54 5.49 17.93 11.11
CA GLU A 54 4.76 18.38 9.94
C GLU A 54 3.43 17.65 9.84
N LEU A 55 2.42 18.33 9.35
CA LEU A 55 1.09 17.73 9.16
C LEU A 55 1.12 16.70 8.04
N ILE A 56 0.21 15.74 8.12
CA ILE A 56 -0.01 14.78 7.05
C ILE A 56 -0.38 15.54 5.77
N HIS A 57 0.36 15.29 4.71
CA HIS A 57 0.10 15.91 3.42
C HIS A 57 -1.13 15.26 2.77
N PRO A 58 -2.16 16.04 2.39
CA PRO A 58 -3.41 15.47 1.86
C PRO A 58 -3.23 14.73 0.53
N GLY A 59 -2.21 15.06 -0.23
CA GLY A 59 -1.96 14.43 -1.53
C GLY A 59 -0.96 13.29 -1.50
N THR A 60 0.05 13.34 -0.62
CA THR A 60 1.15 12.38 -0.64
C THR A 60 1.50 11.79 0.73
N TYR A 61 0.69 12.04 1.75
CA TYR A 61 0.91 11.59 3.13
C TYR A 61 2.11 12.28 3.79
N VAL A 62 3.25 12.31 3.13
CA VAL A 62 4.45 13.04 3.57
C VAL A 62 4.76 14.14 2.56
N GLY A 63 5.55 15.14 2.97
CA GLY A 63 5.96 16.21 2.06
C GLY A 63 6.74 15.69 0.85
N THR A 64 6.74 16.44 -0.23
CA THR A 64 7.38 16.04 -1.49
C THR A 64 8.88 15.78 -1.34
N GLY A 65 9.57 16.53 -0.47
CA GLY A 65 10.97 16.26 -0.16
C GLY A 65 11.18 14.92 0.50
N LYS A 66 10.26 14.49 1.37
CA LYS A 66 10.30 13.17 2.01
C LYS A 66 9.98 12.07 1.00
N VAL A 67 9.09 12.33 0.04
CA VAL A 67 8.82 11.36 -1.04
C VAL A 67 10.11 11.08 -1.82
N GLN A 68 10.91 12.10 -2.10
CA GLN A 68 12.19 11.91 -2.77
C GLN A 68 13.17 11.10 -1.90
N GLU A 69 13.22 11.36 -0.59
CA GLU A 69 14.03 10.54 0.32
C GLU A 69 13.61 9.07 0.30
N ILE A 70 12.29 8.80 0.27
CA ILE A 70 11.77 7.44 0.16
C ILE A 70 12.20 6.80 -1.15
N ALA A 71 12.12 7.52 -2.26
CA ALA A 71 12.57 7.02 -3.57
C ALA A 71 14.05 6.63 -3.54
N ASP A 72 14.89 7.46 -2.93
CA ASP A 72 16.31 7.19 -2.77
C ASP A 72 16.54 5.94 -1.89
N MET A 73 15.79 5.80 -0.81
CA MET A 73 15.86 4.63 0.07
C MET A 73 15.44 3.35 -0.65
N ILE A 74 14.40 3.40 -1.48
CA ILE A 74 13.94 2.25 -2.27
C ILE A 74 15.08 1.77 -3.18
N ALA A 75 15.73 2.68 -3.88
CA ALA A 75 16.83 2.35 -4.78
C ALA A 75 18.03 1.80 -4.01
N GLU A 76 18.39 2.43 -2.89
CA GLU A 76 19.57 2.04 -2.10
C GLU A 76 19.38 0.71 -1.38
N LEU A 77 18.21 0.49 -0.78
CA LEU A 77 17.94 -0.68 0.04
C LEU A 77 17.32 -1.85 -0.72
N GLY A 78 17.01 -1.66 -1.99
CA GLY A 78 16.36 -2.69 -2.80
C GLY A 78 14.95 -3.03 -2.28
N ALA A 79 14.20 -2.02 -1.85
CA ALA A 79 12.86 -2.24 -1.35
C ALA A 79 11.89 -2.56 -2.47
N THR A 80 10.92 -3.42 -2.20
CA THR A 80 9.86 -3.80 -3.16
C THR A 80 8.58 -3.01 -2.94
N GLY A 81 8.48 -2.31 -1.83
CA GLY A 81 7.31 -1.49 -1.51
C GLY A 81 7.50 -0.67 -0.27
N ILE A 82 6.51 0.13 0.05
CA ILE A 82 6.45 0.90 1.30
C ILE A 82 5.15 0.60 2.04
N VAL A 83 5.17 0.76 3.36
CA VAL A 83 3.99 0.63 4.21
C VAL A 83 3.86 1.90 5.05
N CYS A 84 2.77 2.61 4.87
CA CYS A 84 2.47 3.81 5.65
C CYS A 84 1.74 3.43 6.95
N ASP A 85 2.07 4.12 8.04
CA ASP A 85 1.55 3.80 9.37
C ASP A 85 0.09 4.19 9.56
N ASP A 86 -0.42 5.08 8.74
CA ASP A 86 -1.82 5.50 8.75
C ASP A 86 -2.56 5.00 7.51
N GLU A 87 -3.87 4.90 7.60
CA GLU A 87 -4.68 4.56 6.44
C GLU A 87 -4.59 5.67 5.38
N LEU A 88 -4.25 5.28 4.15
CA LEU A 88 -4.12 6.22 3.04
C LEU A 88 -5.46 6.44 2.34
N SER A 89 -5.71 7.69 1.96
CA SER A 89 -6.83 7.98 1.06
C SER A 89 -6.51 7.44 -0.35
N PRO A 90 -7.52 7.24 -1.20
CA PRO A 90 -7.26 6.83 -2.60
C PRO A 90 -6.33 7.79 -3.34
N ALA A 91 -6.43 9.10 -3.08
CA ALA A 91 -5.56 10.10 -3.69
C ALA A 91 -4.10 9.96 -3.22
N GLN A 92 -3.89 9.76 -1.92
CA GLN A 92 -2.55 9.55 -1.37
C GLN A 92 -1.91 8.28 -1.94
N LEU A 93 -2.65 7.20 -1.96
CA LEU A 93 -2.18 5.92 -2.50
C LEU A 93 -1.76 6.06 -3.96
N LYS A 94 -2.63 6.63 -4.77
CA LYS A 94 -2.39 6.84 -6.20
C LYS A 94 -1.15 7.71 -6.44
N ASN A 95 -1.07 8.84 -5.77
CA ASN A 95 0.04 9.79 -5.96
C ASN A 95 1.38 9.16 -5.55
N LEU A 96 1.41 8.45 -4.43
CA LEU A 96 2.62 7.76 -3.98
C LEU A 96 3.05 6.66 -4.96
N GLU A 97 2.12 5.86 -5.45
CA GLU A 97 2.43 4.82 -6.43
C GLU A 97 3.01 5.40 -7.71
N GLN A 98 2.46 6.51 -8.19
CA GLN A 98 2.96 7.19 -9.38
C GLN A 98 4.34 7.80 -9.17
N MET A 99 4.55 8.47 -8.03
CA MET A 99 5.80 9.15 -7.75
C MET A 99 6.94 8.19 -7.43
N LEU A 100 6.63 7.08 -6.77
CA LEU A 100 7.64 6.10 -6.34
C LEU A 100 7.81 4.93 -7.30
N ASP A 101 6.85 4.73 -8.20
CA ASP A 101 6.81 3.58 -9.13
C ASP A 101 7.05 2.25 -8.38
N THR A 102 6.39 2.10 -7.24
CA THR A 102 6.52 0.91 -6.40
C THR A 102 5.21 0.64 -5.68
N LYS A 103 5.11 -0.56 -5.10
CA LYS A 103 3.92 -0.96 -4.35
C LYS A 103 3.79 -0.11 -3.09
N VAL A 104 2.62 0.46 -2.88
CA VAL A 104 2.31 1.26 -1.69
C VAL A 104 1.20 0.57 -0.91
N MET A 105 1.46 0.35 0.35
CA MET A 105 0.54 -0.30 1.29
C MET A 105 0.34 0.62 2.49
N ASP A 106 -0.65 0.31 3.30
CA ASP A 106 -0.85 1.00 4.56
C ASP A 106 -1.14 0.00 5.68
N ARG A 107 -1.20 0.52 6.90
CA ARG A 107 -1.43 -0.29 8.09
C ARG A 107 -2.70 -1.13 7.99
N THR A 108 -3.77 -0.55 7.47
CA THR A 108 -5.06 -1.24 7.32
C THR A 108 -4.95 -2.46 6.43
N LEU A 109 -4.25 -2.36 5.31
CA LEU A 109 -4.05 -3.50 4.40
C LEU A 109 -3.26 -4.61 5.08
N ILE A 110 -2.21 -4.27 5.81
CA ILE A 110 -1.39 -5.25 6.54
C ILE A 110 -2.24 -6.00 7.58
N ILE A 111 -3.07 -5.28 8.33
CA ILE A 111 -3.96 -5.89 9.31
C ILE A 111 -4.96 -6.83 8.65
N LEU A 112 -5.54 -6.42 7.53
CA LEU A 112 -6.47 -7.26 6.77
C LEU A 112 -5.79 -8.54 6.25
N ASP A 113 -4.56 -8.43 5.78
CA ASP A 113 -3.79 -9.59 5.31
C ASP A 113 -3.49 -10.56 6.46
N ILE A 114 -3.19 -10.06 7.65
CA ILE A 114 -2.98 -10.90 8.83
C ILE A 114 -4.26 -11.63 9.20
N PHE A 115 -5.39 -10.94 9.24
CA PHE A 115 -6.69 -11.56 9.51
C PHE A 115 -7.05 -12.62 8.47
N ALA A 116 -6.78 -12.34 7.21
CA ALA A 116 -7.03 -13.32 6.13
C ALA A 116 -6.25 -14.61 6.35
N ALA A 117 -4.97 -14.50 6.73
CA ALA A 117 -4.13 -15.65 6.99
C ALA A 117 -4.56 -16.44 8.23
N ARG A 118 -5.16 -15.80 9.21
CA ARG A 118 -5.58 -16.42 10.48
C ARG A 118 -7.04 -16.89 10.50
N ALA A 119 -7.83 -16.54 9.52
CA ALA A 119 -9.24 -16.95 9.47
C ALA A 119 -9.33 -18.48 9.27
N THR A 120 -9.99 -19.16 10.20
CA THR A 120 -10.08 -20.63 10.20
C THR A 120 -11.48 -21.13 9.83
N THR A 121 -12.52 -20.33 10.04
CA THR A 121 -13.88 -20.69 9.68
C THR A 121 -14.24 -20.17 8.30
N SER A 122 -15.17 -20.85 7.62
CA SER A 122 -15.67 -20.39 6.32
C SER A 122 -16.31 -19.00 6.42
N GLU A 123 -17.08 -18.77 7.46
CA GLU A 123 -17.72 -17.47 7.70
C GLU A 123 -16.68 -16.39 7.95
N GLY A 124 -15.66 -16.65 8.78
CA GLY A 124 -14.58 -15.73 9.06
C GLY A 124 -13.78 -15.38 7.82
N LYS A 125 -13.47 -16.38 6.99
CA LYS A 125 -12.76 -16.16 5.71
C LYS A 125 -13.57 -15.27 4.78
N ILE A 126 -14.86 -15.50 4.66
CA ILE A 126 -15.75 -14.70 3.82
C ILE A 126 -15.79 -13.26 4.32
N GLN A 127 -15.90 -13.04 5.62
CA GLN A 127 -15.92 -11.70 6.20
C GLN A 127 -14.64 -10.93 5.93
N VAL A 128 -13.49 -11.57 6.08
CA VAL A 128 -12.20 -10.94 5.83
C VAL A 128 -12.02 -10.63 4.34
N GLU A 129 -12.36 -11.57 3.47
CA GLU A 129 -12.30 -11.35 2.02
C GLU A 129 -13.21 -10.19 1.61
N LEU A 130 -14.39 -10.09 2.20
CA LEU A 130 -15.31 -8.99 1.93
C LEU A 130 -14.71 -7.65 2.36
N ALA A 131 -14.08 -7.60 3.54
CA ALA A 131 -13.40 -6.39 4.02
C ALA A 131 -12.24 -5.99 3.09
N GLN A 132 -11.44 -6.96 2.65
CA GLN A 132 -10.36 -6.72 1.69
C GLN A 132 -10.89 -6.20 0.35
N LEU A 133 -11.97 -6.77 -0.15
CA LEU A 133 -12.59 -6.34 -1.40
C LEU A 133 -13.11 -4.90 -1.29
N LYS A 134 -13.77 -4.56 -0.20
CA LYS A 134 -14.25 -3.19 0.05
C LYS A 134 -13.09 -2.20 0.10
N TYR A 135 -12.02 -2.56 0.77
CA TYR A 135 -10.82 -1.73 0.87
C TYR A 135 -10.20 -1.49 -0.52
N ARG A 136 -10.04 -2.54 -1.29
CA ARG A 136 -9.49 -2.45 -2.65
C ARG A 136 -10.41 -1.72 -3.61
N ALA A 137 -11.72 -1.94 -3.51
CA ALA A 137 -12.70 -1.27 -4.36
C ALA A 137 -12.63 0.25 -4.20
N ALA A 138 -12.50 0.76 -2.97
CA ALA A 138 -12.35 2.18 -2.72
C ALA A 138 -11.10 2.75 -3.41
N ARG A 139 -10.04 1.97 -3.49
CA ARG A 139 -8.78 2.38 -4.13
C ARG A 139 -8.81 2.26 -5.65
N LEU A 140 -9.59 1.33 -6.19
CA LEU A 140 -9.81 1.25 -7.64
C LEU A 140 -10.44 2.53 -8.20
N VAL A 141 -11.31 3.17 -7.45
CA VAL A 141 -11.87 4.47 -7.86
C VAL A 141 -10.76 5.49 -8.07
N GLY A 142 -9.79 5.55 -7.16
CA GLY A 142 -8.63 6.43 -7.29
C GLY A 142 -7.77 6.10 -8.49
N LEU A 143 -7.48 4.82 -8.70
CA LEU A 143 -6.69 4.35 -9.86
C LEU A 143 -7.39 4.67 -11.17
N ARG A 144 -8.69 4.45 -11.24
CA ARG A 144 -9.49 4.76 -12.42
C ARG A 144 -9.39 6.24 -12.78
N SER A 145 -9.55 7.12 -11.81
CA SER A 145 -9.40 8.56 -12.02
C SER A 145 -8.00 8.91 -12.53
N SER A 146 -6.99 8.26 -12.00
CA SER A 146 -5.61 8.43 -12.44
C SER A 146 -5.41 8.03 -13.88
N LEU A 147 -5.89 6.85 -14.26
CA LEU A 147 -5.78 6.34 -15.62
C LEU A 147 -6.54 7.23 -16.61
N SER A 148 -7.71 7.70 -16.22
CA SER A 148 -8.49 8.64 -17.05
C SER A 148 -7.73 9.95 -17.26
N ARG A 149 -7.03 10.46 -16.27
CA ARG A 149 -6.22 11.67 -16.39
C ARG A 149 -4.98 11.46 -17.24
N LEU A 150 -4.28 10.35 -17.04
CA LEU A 150 -3.08 10.01 -17.83
C LEU A 150 -3.45 9.73 -19.27
N GLY A 151 -4.60 9.11 -19.46
CA GLY A 151 -5.14 8.88 -20.77
C GLY A 151 -5.86 10.08 -21.36
N GLY A 152 -5.80 11.25 -20.75
CA GLY A 152 -6.62 12.43 -21.01
C GLY A 152 -6.60 13.01 -22.40
N GLY A 153 -6.07 12.30 -23.35
CA GLY A 153 -6.26 12.60 -24.75
C GLY A 153 -7.62 12.14 -25.24
N ILE A 154 -8.14 12.84 -26.22
CA ILE A 154 -9.35 12.45 -26.94
C ILE A 154 -9.10 11.07 -27.56
N GLY A 155 -10.00 10.13 -27.33
CA GLY A 155 -9.87 8.79 -27.88
C GLY A 155 -9.34 7.76 -26.89
N THR A 156 -9.09 8.15 -25.66
CA THR A 156 -8.64 7.24 -24.60
C THR A 156 -9.79 6.54 -23.89
N ARG A 157 -11.02 6.88 -24.23
CA ARG A 157 -12.20 6.11 -23.84
C ARG A 157 -12.24 4.85 -24.67
N GLY A 158 -11.37 3.93 -24.31
CA GLY A 158 -11.22 2.72 -25.07
C GLY A 158 -11.53 1.48 -24.23
N PRO A 159 -11.16 0.32 -24.75
CA PRO A 159 -11.40 -0.96 -24.08
C PRO A 159 -10.84 -1.03 -22.65
N GLY A 160 -9.78 -0.30 -22.36
CA GLY A 160 -9.18 -0.29 -21.02
C GLY A 160 -10.07 0.33 -19.95
N GLU A 161 -10.75 1.41 -20.28
CA GLU A 161 -11.66 2.09 -19.35
C GLU A 161 -12.89 1.21 -19.07
N LYS A 162 -13.44 0.59 -20.10
CA LYS A 162 -14.53 -0.36 -19.95
C LYS A 162 -14.13 -1.56 -19.10
N LYS A 163 -12.92 -2.04 -19.28
CA LYS A 163 -12.41 -3.16 -18.49
C LYS A 163 -12.31 -2.79 -17.02
N LEU A 164 -11.82 -1.61 -16.69
CA LEU A 164 -11.75 -1.14 -15.31
C LEU A 164 -13.14 -1.00 -14.68
N GLU A 165 -14.12 -0.51 -15.45
CA GLU A 165 -15.50 -0.45 -14.98
C GLU A 165 -16.09 -1.82 -14.74
N MET A 166 -15.84 -2.78 -15.61
CA MET A 166 -16.28 -4.16 -15.43
C MET A 166 -15.61 -4.78 -14.21
N ASP A 167 -14.31 -4.62 -14.06
CA ASP A 167 -13.56 -5.13 -12.91
C ASP A 167 -14.09 -4.55 -11.60
N ARG A 168 -14.40 -3.26 -11.59
CA ARG A 168 -15.01 -2.59 -10.44
C ARG A 168 -16.39 -3.14 -10.11
N ARG A 169 -17.21 -3.40 -11.11
CA ARG A 169 -18.53 -4.04 -10.91
C ARG A 169 -18.40 -5.42 -10.31
N LEU A 170 -17.47 -6.22 -10.81
CA LEU A 170 -17.21 -7.57 -10.28
C LEU A 170 -16.78 -7.52 -8.83
N ILE A 171 -16.03 -6.53 -8.42
CA ILE A 171 -15.61 -6.36 -7.03
C ILE A 171 -16.78 -5.96 -6.13
N HIS A 172 -17.73 -5.18 -6.63
CA HIS A 172 -18.89 -4.71 -5.88
C HIS A 172 -20.05 -5.70 -5.87
N GLU A 173 -20.11 -6.58 -6.81
CA GLU A 173 -21.08 -7.67 -6.87
C GLU A 173 -20.59 -8.88 -6.05
#